data_780541b4eb24b64b00a17e29cf941898
#
_entry.id   780541b4eb24b64b00a17e29cf941898
#
_cell.length_a   1.000
_cell.length_b   1.000
_cell.length_c   1.000
_cell.angle_alpha   90.00
_cell.angle_beta   90.00
_cell.angle_gamma   90.00
#
_symmetry.space_group_name_H-M   'P 1'
#
loop_
_entity.id
_entity.type
_entity.pdbx_description
1 polymer ?
#
loop_
_entity_poly.entity_id
_entity_poly.type
_entity_poly.pdbx_seq_one_letter_code
_entity_poly.pdbx_strand_id
1 'polypeptide(L)'
;MSFLDNQENIIFIGSPDVGKTHLSIGLGIEACRQGVRTLFINCHELILRLKAAQEKQHLERVMRRYERYDLLIIDELGYLPISENEAKLLFQLINGRYERKSTIITT
;
A
#
# COMPACT_ATOMS: atom_id res chain seq x y z
N MET A 1 12.97 1.45 -12.60
CA MET A 1 13.08 0.67 -11.36
C MET A 1 12.81 -0.78 -11.68
N SER A 2 13.79 -1.63 -11.43
CA SER A 2 13.73 -3.01 -11.90
C SER A 2 12.58 -3.84 -11.32
N PHE A 3 12.22 -3.62 -10.06
CA PHE A 3 11.14 -4.40 -9.47
C PHE A 3 9.75 -4.01 -10.03
N LEU A 4 9.60 -2.80 -10.56
CA LEU A 4 8.35 -2.38 -11.18
C LEU A 4 8.12 -3.04 -12.52
N ASP A 5 9.19 -3.45 -13.19
CA ASP A 5 9.08 -4.11 -14.49
C ASP A 5 8.39 -5.47 -14.39
N ASN A 6 8.49 -6.11 -13.22
CA ASN A 6 7.89 -7.42 -12.98
C ASN A 6 6.44 -7.35 -12.51
N GLN A 7 6.00 -6.22 -11.96
CA GLN A 7 4.63 -5.99 -11.50
C GLN A 7 4.11 -7.02 -10.50
N GLU A 8 4.98 -7.68 -9.74
CA GLU A 8 4.57 -8.80 -8.91
C GLU A 8 5.11 -8.73 -7.49
N ASN A 9 5.74 -7.62 -7.14
CA ASN A 9 6.53 -7.60 -5.92
C ASN A 9 5.82 -6.94 -4.76
N ILE A 10 5.85 -7.62 -3.62
CA ILE A 10 5.52 -7.02 -2.34
C ILE A 10 6.82 -6.91 -1.57
N ILE A 11 7.22 -5.70 -1.23
CA ILE A 11 8.47 -5.43 -0.54
C ILE A 11 8.16 -4.90 0.85
N PHE A 12 8.67 -5.59 1.86
CA PHE A 12 8.58 -5.13 3.23
C PHE A 12 9.88 -4.42 3.60
N ILE A 13 9.76 -3.18 4.04
CA ILE A 13 10.89 -2.43 4.57
C ILE A 13 10.66 -2.28 6.06
N GLY A 14 11.29 -3.15 6.82
CA GLY A 14 11.23 -3.15 8.27
C GLY A 14 12.51 -2.63 8.84
N SER A 15 12.48 -2.29 10.09
CA SER A 15 13.58 -1.84 10.89
C SER A 15 13.95 -0.38 10.71
N PRO A 16 14.86 0.06 11.56
CA PRO A 16 14.61 1.24 12.35
C PRO A 16 14.54 2.45 11.49
N ASP A 17 13.44 2.87 11.50
CA ASP A 17 13.16 4.18 11.85
C ASP A 17 13.24 5.18 10.72
N VAL A 18 14.15 6.10 10.81
CA VAL A 18 14.16 7.31 9.97
C VAL A 18 14.44 6.98 8.51
N GLY A 19 15.30 6.01 8.27
CA GLY A 19 15.74 5.68 6.92
C GLY A 19 14.67 5.06 6.03
N LYS A 20 13.74 4.30 6.60
CA LYS A 20 12.76 3.59 5.78
C LYS A 20 11.71 4.52 5.19
N THR A 21 11.28 5.55 5.92
CA THR A 21 10.34 6.53 5.38
C THR A 21 11.00 7.34 4.27
N HIS A 22 12.23 7.76 4.46
CA HIS A 22 12.97 8.47 3.42
C HIS A 22 13.15 7.60 2.17
N LEU A 23 13.47 6.33 2.36
CA LEU A 23 13.64 5.41 1.25
C LEU A 23 12.34 5.23 0.46
N SER A 24 11.22 5.02 1.16
CA SER A 24 9.95 4.80 0.48
C SER A 24 9.47 6.06 -0.25
N ILE A 25 9.69 7.24 0.33
CA ILE A 25 9.36 8.50 -0.33
C ILE A 25 10.22 8.66 -1.59
N GLY A 26 11.53 8.38 -1.49
CA GLY A 26 12.42 8.45 -2.63
C GLY A 26 12.02 7.53 -3.76
N LEU A 27 11.64 6.30 -3.43
CA LEU A 27 11.16 5.34 -4.43
C LEU A 27 9.88 5.83 -5.09
N GLY A 28 8.96 6.41 -4.32
CA GLY A 28 7.72 6.94 -4.86
C GLY A 28 7.96 8.11 -5.81
N ILE A 29 8.87 9.03 -5.44
CA ILE A 29 9.23 10.15 -6.30
C ILE A 29 9.82 9.65 -7.62
N GLU A 30 10.75 8.70 -7.55
CA GLU A 30 11.36 8.16 -8.75
C GLU A 30 10.34 7.46 -9.65
N ALA A 31 9.42 6.69 -9.06
CA ALA A 31 8.35 6.05 -9.82
C ALA A 31 7.47 7.08 -10.54
N CYS A 32 7.12 8.16 -9.85
CA CYS A 32 6.32 9.23 -10.46
C CYS A 32 7.07 9.89 -11.61
N ARG A 33 8.39 10.08 -11.47
CA ARG A 33 9.21 10.65 -12.55
C ARG A 33 9.22 9.75 -13.77
N GLN A 34 9.06 8.45 -13.59
CA GLN A 34 8.99 7.48 -14.68
C GLN A 34 7.59 7.30 -15.25
N GLY A 35 6.62 8.09 -14.77
CA GLY A 35 5.25 7.99 -15.25
C GLY A 35 4.44 6.87 -14.62
N VAL A 36 4.94 6.28 -13.54
CA VAL A 36 4.25 5.20 -12.81
C VAL A 36 3.18 5.80 -11.90
N ARG A 37 1.97 5.28 -11.98
CA ARG A 37 0.88 5.73 -11.11
C ARG A 37 1.15 5.24 -9.70
N THR A 38 1.46 6.17 -8.81
CA THR A 38 1.94 5.88 -7.46
C THR A 38 1.05 6.53 -6.40
N LEU A 39 0.76 5.80 -5.34
CA LEU A 39 0.12 6.36 -4.15
C LEU A 39 0.97 6.00 -2.93
N PHE A 40 1.23 7.01 -2.12
CA PHE A 40 1.84 6.85 -0.81
C PHE A 40 0.77 7.12 0.24
N ILE A 41 0.50 6.18 1.11
CA ILE A 41 -0.56 6.31 2.12
C ILE A 41 -0.12 5.69 3.44
N ASN A 42 -0.45 6.35 4.54
CA ASN A 42 -0.24 5.79 5.87
C ASN A 42 -1.20 4.61 6.09
N CYS A 43 -0.70 3.54 6.71
CA CYS A 43 -1.49 2.33 6.92
C CYS A 43 -2.77 2.58 7.71
N HIS A 44 -2.69 3.40 8.75
CA HIS A 44 -3.86 3.70 9.56
C HIS A 44 -4.93 4.44 8.76
N GLU A 45 -4.52 5.43 7.97
CA GLU A 45 -5.45 6.16 7.11
C GLU A 45 -6.07 5.24 6.06
N LEU A 46 -5.28 4.36 5.48
CA LEU A 46 -5.81 3.39 4.51
C LEU A 46 -6.88 2.51 5.15
N ILE A 47 -6.61 2.00 6.33
CA ILE A 47 -7.56 1.15 7.06
C ILE A 47 -8.85 1.91 7.36
N LEU A 48 -8.74 3.17 7.80
CA LEU A 48 -9.94 3.98 8.07
C LEU A 48 -10.79 4.15 6.82
N ARG A 49 -10.16 4.37 5.67
CA ARG A 49 -10.88 4.53 4.41
C ARG A 49 -11.56 3.23 3.97
N LEU A 50 -10.89 2.09 4.17
CA LEU A 50 -11.47 0.80 3.84
C LEU A 50 -12.65 0.48 4.75
N LYS A 51 -12.55 0.77 6.04
CA LYS A 51 -13.65 0.57 6.98
C LYS A 51 -14.84 1.45 6.64
N ALA A 52 -14.60 2.71 6.33
CA ALA A 52 -15.68 3.63 5.94
C ALA A 52 -16.38 3.14 4.67
N ALA A 53 -15.62 2.63 3.71
CA ALA A 53 -16.18 2.07 2.49
C ALA A 53 -17.02 0.83 2.78
N GLN A 54 -16.56 -0.02 3.70
CA GLN A 54 -17.30 -1.21 4.10
C GLN A 54 -18.64 -0.85 4.73
N GLU A 55 -18.65 0.15 5.61
CA GLU A 55 -19.87 0.60 6.25
C GLU A 55 -20.88 1.18 5.26
N LYS A 56 -20.39 1.84 4.22
CA LYS A 56 -21.23 2.45 3.19
C LYS A 56 -21.54 1.51 2.04
N GLN A 57 -21.10 0.26 2.14
CA GLN A 57 -21.29 -0.74 1.09
C GLN A 57 -20.65 -0.36 -0.24
N HIS A 58 -19.51 0.32 -0.19
CA HIS A 58 -18.73 0.73 -1.35
C HIS A 58 -17.36 0.07 -1.41
N LEU A 59 -17.16 -0.98 -0.62
CA LEU A 59 -15.83 -1.57 -0.43
C LEU A 59 -15.21 -2.05 -1.74
N GLU A 60 -15.95 -2.75 -2.58
CA GLU A 60 -15.42 -3.26 -3.84
C GLU A 60 -14.91 -2.13 -4.74
N ARG A 61 -15.66 -1.05 -4.83
CA ARG A 61 -15.26 0.10 -5.65
C ARG A 61 -13.98 0.75 -5.12
N VAL A 62 -13.88 0.89 -3.80
CA VAL A 62 -12.70 1.49 -3.18
C VAL A 62 -11.50 0.56 -3.31
N MET A 63 -11.71 -0.75 -3.13
CA MET A 63 -10.64 -1.73 -3.34
C MET A 63 -10.08 -1.64 -4.76
N ARG A 64 -10.96 -1.59 -5.76
CA ARG A 64 -10.53 -1.49 -7.15
C ARG A 64 -9.74 -0.20 -7.41
N ARG A 65 -10.11 0.90 -6.76
CA ARG A 65 -9.36 2.15 -6.88
C ARG A 65 -7.92 1.98 -6.43
N TYR A 66 -7.70 1.36 -5.28
CA TYR A 66 -6.35 1.13 -4.77
C TYR A 66 -5.60 0.07 -5.58
N GLU A 67 -6.28 -0.89 -6.15
CA GLU A 67 -5.66 -1.91 -6.99
C GLU A 67 -5.14 -1.36 -8.31
N ARG A 68 -5.63 -0.22 -8.76
CA ARG A 68 -5.22 0.38 -10.02
C ARG A 68 -3.87 1.08 -9.98
N TYR A 69 -3.39 1.45 -8.81
CA TYR A 69 -2.08 2.08 -8.72
C TYR A 69 -0.99 1.07 -9.08
N ASP A 70 -0.06 1.50 -9.92
CA ASP A 70 1.06 0.65 -10.31
C ASP A 70 2.01 0.42 -9.15
N LEU A 71 2.17 1.43 -8.31
CA LEU A 71 2.96 1.33 -7.08
C LEU A 71 2.13 1.88 -5.92
N LEU A 72 1.94 1.06 -4.90
CA LEU A 72 1.27 1.48 -3.67
C LEU A 72 2.27 1.35 -2.52
N ILE A 73 2.49 2.44 -1.81
CA ILE A 73 3.38 2.47 -0.65
C ILE A 73 2.53 2.65 0.60
N ILE A 74 2.49 1.62 1.43
CA ILE A 74 1.74 1.62 2.68
C ILE A 74 2.73 1.81 3.82
N ASP A 75 2.69 2.97 4.46
CA ASP A 75 3.67 3.36 5.46
C ASP A 75 3.17 3.05 6.88
N GLU A 76 4.11 2.67 7.73
CA GLU A 76 3.90 2.48 9.16
C GLU A 76 2.91 1.38 9.53
N LEU A 77 3.00 0.23 8.84
CA LEU A 77 2.23 -0.94 9.26
C LEU A 77 2.68 -1.36 10.66
N GLY A 78 1.71 -1.61 11.54
CA GLY A 78 2.01 -2.05 12.89
C GLY A 78 2.32 -0.94 13.88
N TYR A 79 2.31 0.32 13.44
CA TYR A 79 2.51 1.44 14.34
C TYR A 79 1.37 1.55 15.35
N LEU A 80 0.15 1.23 14.95
CA LEU A 80 -1.01 1.16 15.82
C LEU A 80 -1.58 -0.26 15.81
N PRO A 81 -2.23 -0.70 16.90
CA PRO A 81 -2.86 -2.01 16.91
C PRO A 81 -3.92 -2.13 15.79
N ILE A 82 -4.00 -3.30 15.21
CA ILE A 82 -4.93 -3.60 14.13
C ILE A 82 -5.87 -4.70 14.59
N SER A 83 -7.19 -4.47 14.47
CA SER A 83 -8.19 -5.49 14.79
C SER A 83 -8.21 -6.58 13.72
N GLU A 84 -8.86 -7.70 14.03
CA GLU A 84 -8.97 -8.79 13.07
C GLU A 84 -9.69 -8.36 11.79
N ASN A 85 -10.78 -7.59 11.91
CA ASN A 85 -11.50 -7.10 10.75
C ASN A 85 -10.63 -6.17 9.89
N GLU A 86 -9.88 -5.30 10.57
CA GLU A 86 -8.98 -4.38 9.87
C GLU A 86 -7.88 -5.12 9.12
N ALA A 87 -7.32 -6.16 9.73
CA ALA A 87 -6.33 -6.99 9.08
C ALA A 87 -6.91 -7.69 7.86
N LYS A 88 -8.13 -8.18 7.95
CA LYS A 88 -8.79 -8.82 6.80
C LYS A 88 -8.95 -7.85 5.63
N LEU A 89 -9.35 -6.62 5.90
CA LEU A 89 -9.50 -5.61 4.87
C LEU A 89 -8.17 -5.30 4.20
N LEU A 90 -7.12 -5.14 5.01
CA LEU A 90 -5.79 -4.86 4.48
C LEU A 90 -5.28 -6.02 3.63
N PHE A 91 -5.42 -7.25 4.11
CA PHE A 91 -4.98 -8.42 3.35
C PHE A 91 -5.78 -8.60 2.07
N GLN A 92 -7.06 -8.28 2.07
CA GLN A 92 -7.86 -8.34 0.86
C GLN A 92 -7.29 -7.42 -0.22
N LEU A 93 -6.90 -6.22 0.17
CA LEU A 93 -6.28 -5.28 -0.76
C LEU A 93 -4.94 -5.80 -1.26
N ILE A 94 -4.09 -6.25 -0.36
CA ILE A 94 -2.76 -6.75 -0.72
C ILE A 94 -2.89 -7.94 -1.67
N ASN A 95 -3.81 -8.87 -1.39
CA ASN A 95 -4.03 -10.02 -2.25
C ASN A 95 -4.55 -9.62 -3.62
N GLY A 96 -5.39 -8.60 -3.71
CA GLY A 96 -5.89 -8.11 -4.98
C GLY A 96 -4.79 -7.49 -5.84
N ARG A 97 -3.71 -7.04 -5.22
CA ARG A 97 -2.56 -6.46 -5.92
C ARG A 97 -1.46 -7.50 -6.20
N TYR A 98 -1.46 -8.60 -5.49
CA TYR A 98 -0.42 -9.62 -5.59
C TYR A 98 -0.35 -10.18 -7.02
N GLU A 99 0.85 -10.31 -7.54
CA GLU A 99 1.13 -10.78 -8.90
C GLU A 99 0.59 -9.88 -10.01
N ARG A 100 0.13 -8.68 -9.67
CA ARG A 100 -0.38 -7.72 -10.65
C ARG A 100 0.32 -6.37 -10.57
N LYS A 101 0.59 -5.91 -9.37
CA LYS A 101 1.13 -4.57 -9.12
C LYS A 101 2.18 -4.63 -8.04
N SER A 102 2.97 -3.58 -7.93
CA SER A 102 4.02 -3.51 -6.92
C SER A 102 3.52 -2.81 -5.66
N THR A 103 3.83 -3.36 -4.52
CA THR A 103 3.43 -2.81 -3.22
C THR A 103 4.64 -2.77 -2.29
N ILE A 104 4.86 -1.63 -1.66
CA ILE A 104 5.91 -1.45 -0.65
C ILE A 104 5.21 -1.22 0.69
N ILE A 105 5.61 -1.96 1.69
CA ILE A 105 5.05 -1.85 3.03
C ILE A 105 6.17 -1.56 4.01
N THR A 106 6.06 -0.45 4.74
CA THR A 106 7.02 -0.13 5.80
C THR A 106 6.42 -0.46 7.16
N THR A 107 7.25 -0.91 8.07
CA THR A 107 6.82 -1.27 9.42
C THR A 107 7.52 -0.44 10.47
#